data_12494d7a6c748e0fcca386ec596f696e
#
_entry.id   12494d7a6c748e0fcca386ec596f696e
#
_cell.length_a   1.000
_cell.length_b   1.000
_cell.length_c   1.000
_cell.angle_alpha   90.00
_cell.angle_beta   90.00
_cell.angle_gamma   90.00
#
_symmetry.space_group_name_H-M   'P 1'
#
loop_
_entity.id
_entity.type
_entity.pdbx_description
1 polymer ?
#
loop_
_entity_poly.entity_id
_entity_poly.type
_entity_poly.pdbx_seq_one_letter_code
_entity_poly.pdbx_strand_id
1 'polypeptide(L)'
;MTDKPCELCDSPGGDLLWRDGFCRIVLVDDPDYSGLCRVVLERHVKEMTDLEPAERTRLMKAVFATEAVLRALLDPDKVNLASLGNVTAHLHWHVIPRHQRDRHFPGPIWAEPTRADAPQRPAPDRDALSAALKRRLD
;
A
#
# COMPACT_ATOMS: atom_id res chain seq x y z
N MET A 1 -20.87 16.14 -17.67
CA MET A 1 -20.07 15.33 -16.75
C MET A 1 -18.60 15.42 -17.15
N THR A 2 -17.80 15.87 -16.26
CA THR A 2 -16.36 15.98 -16.52
C THR A 2 -15.66 14.73 -16.01
N ASP A 3 -15.03 14.01 -16.90
CA ASP A 3 -14.16 12.91 -16.52
C ASP A 3 -12.90 13.52 -15.89
N LYS A 4 -12.83 13.49 -14.57
CA LYS A 4 -11.63 13.92 -13.89
C LYS A 4 -10.53 12.88 -14.16
N PRO A 5 -9.30 13.33 -14.46
CA PRO A 5 -8.18 12.40 -14.56
C PRO A 5 -8.04 11.61 -13.27
N CYS A 6 -7.83 10.31 -13.40
CA CYS A 6 -7.57 9.45 -12.27
C CYS A 6 -6.13 8.96 -12.33
N GLU A 7 -5.34 9.36 -11.35
CA GLU A 7 -3.93 8.99 -11.27
C GLU A 7 -3.74 7.46 -11.29
N LEU A 8 -4.60 6.72 -10.58
CA LEU A 8 -4.48 5.27 -10.48
C LEU A 8 -5.07 4.52 -11.67
N CYS A 9 -5.88 5.18 -12.52
CA CYS A 9 -6.23 4.64 -13.84
C CYS A 9 -5.09 4.88 -14.84
N ASP A 10 -4.40 6.01 -14.72
CA ASP A 10 -3.44 6.49 -15.72
C ASP A 10 -2.00 6.03 -15.44
N SER A 11 -1.70 5.64 -14.20
CA SER A 11 -0.37 5.20 -13.80
C SER A 11 -0.46 4.05 -12.78
N PRO A 12 0.63 3.28 -12.59
CA PRO A 12 0.63 2.20 -11.59
C PRO A 12 0.44 2.66 -10.14
N GLY A 13 0.85 3.88 -9.81
CA GLY A 13 0.80 4.40 -8.45
C GLY A 13 2.04 4.09 -7.61
N GLY A 14 3.10 3.58 -8.23
CA GLY A 14 4.37 3.21 -7.61
C GLY A 14 5.10 2.19 -8.46
N ASP A 15 6.18 1.62 -7.93
CA ASP A 15 6.90 0.54 -8.58
C ASP A 15 6.12 -0.76 -8.49
N LEU A 16 5.83 -1.37 -9.63
CA LEU A 16 5.05 -2.60 -9.68
C LEU A 16 5.81 -3.77 -9.04
N LEU A 17 5.20 -4.40 -8.03
CA LEU A 17 5.71 -5.60 -7.38
C LEU A 17 4.98 -6.87 -7.83
N TRP A 18 3.67 -6.77 -8.02
CA TRP A 18 2.83 -7.91 -8.39
C TRP A 18 1.51 -7.41 -8.99
N ARG A 19 0.93 -8.18 -9.91
CA ARG A 19 -0.41 -7.90 -10.46
C ARG A 19 -1.03 -9.19 -11.01
N ASP A 20 -2.38 -9.22 -11.04
CA ASP A 20 -3.12 -10.37 -11.59
C ASP A 20 -4.29 -9.98 -12.49
N GLY A 21 -4.37 -8.72 -12.92
CA GLY A 21 -5.49 -8.23 -13.73
C GLY A 21 -6.69 -7.74 -12.92
N PHE A 22 -6.84 -8.19 -11.68
CA PHE A 22 -7.86 -7.69 -10.75
C PHE A 22 -7.31 -6.56 -9.88
N CYS A 23 -6.14 -6.75 -9.32
CA CYS A 23 -5.45 -5.74 -8.52
C CYS A 23 -3.95 -5.82 -8.74
N ARG A 24 -3.25 -4.80 -8.28
CA ARG A 24 -1.80 -4.72 -8.32
C ARG A 24 -1.26 -4.24 -6.99
N ILE A 25 -0.03 -4.62 -6.70
CA ILE A 25 0.69 -4.19 -5.50
C ILE A 25 1.90 -3.41 -5.96
N VAL A 26 2.05 -2.19 -5.45
CA VAL A 26 3.11 -1.28 -5.83
C VAL A 26 3.89 -0.81 -4.61
N LEU A 27 5.18 -0.56 -4.79
CA LEU A 27 6.04 0.03 -3.78
C LEU A 27 6.09 1.54 -4.01
N VAL A 28 5.77 2.30 -2.96
CA VAL A 28 5.77 3.76 -3.02
C VAL A 28 7.14 4.28 -2.59
N ASP A 29 7.71 5.19 -3.39
CA ASP A 29 8.95 5.86 -3.03
C ASP A 29 8.63 7.02 -2.09
N ASP A 30 8.67 6.74 -0.79
CA ASP A 30 8.44 7.74 0.26
C ASP A 30 9.71 7.89 1.09
N PRO A 31 10.27 9.10 1.21
CA PRO A 31 11.53 9.32 1.92
C PRO A 31 11.44 9.02 3.41
N ASP A 32 10.25 9.10 4.01
CA ASP A 32 10.04 8.87 5.44
C ASP A 32 9.61 7.43 5.77
N TYR A 33 9.10 6.69 4.79
CA TYR A 33 8.51 5.37 5.02
C TYR A 33 9.00 4.34 4.02
N SER A 34 10.16 3.74 4.32
CA SER A 34 10.71 2.66 3.53
C SER A 34 9.80 1.43 3.59
N GLY A 35 9.42 0.91 2.43
CA GLY A 35 8.56 -0.27 2.34
C GLY A 35 7.07 0.02 2.28
N LEU A 36 6.68 1.30 2.24
CA LEU A 36 5.28 1.67 2.05
C LEU A 36 4.75 1.09 0.74
N CYS A 37 3.69 0.29 0.82
CA CYS A 37 3.06 -0.31 -0.35
C CYS A 37 1.62 0.17 -0.50
N ARG A 38 1.12 0.08 -1.73
CA ARG A 38 -0.31 0.24 -2.04
C ARG A 38 -0.81 -1.02 -2.74
N VAL A 39 -2.02 -1.42 -2.40
CA VAL A 39 -2.77 -2.44 -3.14
C VAL A 39 -3.88 -1.70 -3.88
N VAL A 40 -3.84 -1.73 -5.20
CA VAL A 40 -4.68 -0.91 -6.06
C VAL A 40 -5.59 -1.82 -6.89
N LEU A 41 -6.90 -1.56 -6.86
CA LEU A 41 -7.84 -2.25 -7.74
C LEU A 41 -7.58 -1.80 -9.17
N GLU A 42 -7.59 -2.72 -10.15
CA GLU A 42 -7.30 -2.34 -11.54
C GLU A 42 -8.40 -1.48 -12.14
N ARG A 43 -9.67 -1.87 -12.00
CA ARG A 43 -10.77 -1.06 -12.50
C ARG A 43 -11.10 0.10 -11.57
N HIS A 44 -11.70 1.15 -12.11
CA HIS A 44 -12.05 2.34 -11.34
C HIS A 44 -13.33 2.09 -10.55
N VAL A 45 -13.18 1.83 -9.25
CA VAL A 45 -14.29 1.68 -8.29
C VAL A 45 -13.97 2.54 -7.09
N LYS A 46 -14.96 3.22 -6.55
CA LYS A 46 -14.77 4.19 -5.46
C LYS A 46 -14.80 3.54 -4.09
N GLU A 47 -15.77 2.67 -3.82
CA GLU A 47 -16.01 2.14 -2.48
C GLU A 47 -15.92 0.62 -2.41
N MET A 48 -15.52 0.09 -1.25
CA MET A 48 -15.46 -1.36 -1.03
C MET A 48 -16.82 -2.03 -1.23
N THR A 49 -17.89 -1.36 -0.83
CA THR A 49 -19.25 -1.94 -0.94
C THR A 49 -19.81 -1.91 -2.36
N ASP A 50 -19.11 -1.29 -3.30
CA ASP A 50 -19.42 -1.40 -4.74
C ASP A 50 -18.86 -2.69 -5.33
N LEU A 51 -18.02 -3.42 -4.59
CA LEU A 51 -17.52 -4.72 -4.99
C LEU A 51 -18.44 -5.84 -4.54
N GLU A 52 -18.49 -6.93 -5.32
CA GLU A 52 -19.15 -8.15 -4.88
C GLU A 52 -18.39 -8.77 -3.68
N PRO A 53 -19.05 -9.53 -2.80
CA PRO A 53 -18.37 -10.11 -1.64
C PRO A 53 -17.13 -10.93 -1.97
N ALA A 54 -17.15 -11.71 -3.04
CA ALA A 54 -15.99 -12.49 -3.47
C ALA A 54 -14.81 -11.59 -3.90
N GLU A 55 -15.13 -10.45 -4.51
CA GLU A 55 -14.12 -9.46 -4.91
C GLU A 55 -13.48 -8.78 -3.70
N ARG A 56 -14.27 -8.47 -2.68
CA ARG A 56 -13.75 -7.92 -1.41
C ARG A 56 -12.76 -8.89 -0.78
N THR A 57 -13.12 -10.15 -0.72
CA THR A 57 -12.24 -11.21 -0.19
C THR A 57 -10.95 -11.29 -0.99
N ARG A 58 -11.05 -11.25 -2.31
CA ARG A 58 -9.89 -11.31 -3.20
C ARG A 58 -8.96 -10.11 -3.01
N LEU A 59 -9.53 -8.91 -2.90
CA LEU A 59 -8.74 -7.70 -2.66
C LEU A 59 -8.03 -7.75 -1.31
N MET A 60 -8.75 -8.15 -0.25
CA MET A 60 -8.18 -8.24 1.09
C MET A 60 -7.13 -9.34 1.20
N LYS A 61 -7.24 -10.41 0.41
CA LYS A 61 -6.18 -11.42 0.34
C LYS A 61 -4.85 -10.79 -0.11
N ALA A 62 -4.89 -9.91 -1.11
CA ALA A 62 -3.70 -9.18 -1.55
C ALA A 62 -3.18 -8.22 -0.47
N VAL A 63 -4.07 -7.54 0.24
CA VAL A 63 -3.70 -6.66 1.35
C VAL A 63 -3.00 -7.45 2.46
N PHE A 64 -3.56 -8.56 2.88
CA PHE A 64 -3.00 -9.39 3.95
C PHE A 64 -1.68 -10.04 3.53
N ALA A 65 -1.55 -10.46 2.27
CA ALA A 65 -0.29 -10.96 1.73
C ALA A 65 0.80 -9.90 1.79
N THR A 66 0.47 -8.67 1.44
CA THR A 66 1.41 -7.53 1.50
C THR A 66 1.84 -7.27 2.94
N GLU A 67 0.90 -7.23 3.88
CA GLU A 67 1.22 -7.08 5.30
C GLU A 67 2.17 -8.18 5.76
N ALA A 68 1.86 -9.43 5.46
CA ALA A 68 2.66 -10.57 5.90
C ALA A 68 4.10 -10.52 5.33
N VAL A 69 4.24 -10.14 4.06
CA VAL A 69 5.54 -10.00 3.41
C VAL A 69 6.36 -8.87 4.06
N LEU A 70 5.75 -7.72 4.30
CA LEU A 70 6.43 -6.60 4.94
C LEU A 70 6.86 -6.94 6.36
N ARG A 71 6.02 -7.66 7.11
CA ARG A 71 6.38 -8.11 8.46
C ARG A 71 7.56 -9.08 8.43
N ALA A 72 7.58 -9.99 7.48
CA ALA A 72 8.65 -10.99 7.39
C ALA A 72 9.99 -10.38 6.96
N LEU A 73 9.97 -9.44 6.03
CA LEU A 73 11.20 -8.91 5.43
C LEU A 73 11.72 -7.64 6.10
N LEU A 74 10.86 -6.84 6.71
CA LEU A 74 11.25 -5.54 7.29
C LEU A 74 11.13 -5.49 8.81
N ASP A 75 10.41 -6.41 9.42
CA ASP A 75 10.21 -6.49 10.88
C ASP A 75 9.80 -5.14 11.51
N PRO A 76 8.71 -4.50 11.04
CA PRO A 76 8.26 -3.25 11.63
C PRO A 76 7.64 -3.46 13.01
N ASP A 77 7.59 -2.41 13.82
CA ASP A 77 6.93 -2.44 15.14
C ASP A 77 5.41 -2.60 15.00
N LYS A 78 4.85 -2.05 13.92
CA LYS A 78 3.42 -2.09 13.62
C LYS A 78 3.23 -1.99 12.10
N VAL A 79 2.13 -2.52 11.58
CA VAL A 79 1.68 -2.26 10.23
C VAL A 79 0.33 -1.56 10.30
N ASN A 80 0.19 -0.45 9.58
CA ASN A 80 -1.10 0.21 9.42
C ASN A 80 -1.71 -0.18 8.08
N LEU A 81 -2.98 -0.54 8.12
CA LEU A 81 -3.79 -0.77 6.92
C LEU A 81 -4.81 0.34 6.83
N ALA A 82 -4.84 1.07 5.72
CA ALA A 82 -5.76 2.19 5.58
C ALA A 82 -6.22 2.36 4.13
N SER A 83 -7.52 2.61 3.95
CA SER A 83 -8.10 2.97 2.68
C SER A 83 -8.89 4.24 2.86
N LEU A 84 -8.47 5.32 2.23
CA LEU A 84 -9.05 6.65 2.40
C LEU A 84 -9.79 7.11 1.13
N GLY A 85 -9.05 7.38 0.06
CA GLY A 85 -9.65 7.77 -1.21
C GLY A 85 -10.21 9.19 -1.25
N ASN A 86 -9.83 10.06 -0.30
CA ASN A 86 -10.34 11.42 -0.24
C ASN A 86 -9.78 12.29 -1.37
N VAL A 87 -8.54 12.06 -1.76
CA VAL A 87 -7.89 12.77 -2.87
C VAL A 87 -8.11 12.00 -4.17
N THR A 88 -7.81 10.71 -4.17
CA THR A 88 -7.97 9.84 -5.33
C THR A 88 -9.04 8.80 -5.01
N ALA A 89 -10.24 9.01 -5.53
CA ALA A 89 -11.40 8.14 -5.28
C ALA A 89 -11.38 6.90 -6.18
N HIS A 90 -10.27 6.21 -6.21
CA HIS A 90 -10.03 4.95 -6.89
C HIS A 90 -9.55 3.97 -5.82
N LEU A 91 -10.29 2.91 -5.61
CA LEU A 91 -10.10 2.01 -4.47
C LEU A 91 -8.67 1.48 -4.38
N HIS A 92 -8.03 1.80 -3.27
CA HIS A 92 -6.69 1.34 -2.95
C HIS A 92 -6.48 1.28 -1.44
N TRP A 93 -5.60 0.39 -1.02
CA TRP A 93 -5.23 0.22 0.37
C TRP A 93 -3.76 0.56 0.56
N HIS A 94 -3.47 1.35 1.59
CA HIS A 94 -2.09 1.56 2.03
C HIS A 94 -1.70 0.47 3.01
N VAL A 95 -0.51 -0.09 2.85
CA VAL A 95 0.09 -1.04 3.78
C VAL A 95 1.40 -0.43 4.25
N ILE A 96 1.43 0.02 5.50
CA ILE A 96 2.44 0.96 5.98
C ILE A 96 3.24 0.35 7.13
N PRO A 97 4.53 0.03 6.90
CA PRO A 97 5.41 -0.36 8.01
C PRO A 97 5.63 0.85 8.94
N ARG A 98 5.35 0.66 10.21
CA ARG A 98 5.51 1.71 11.22
C ARG A 98 6.58 1.32 12.24
N HIS A 99 7.33 2.33 12.67
CA HIS A 99 8.37 2.16 13.67
C HIS A 99 8.17 3.21 14.76
N GLN A 100 8.47 2.87 16.02
CA GLN A 100 8.21 3.75 17.15
C GLN A 100 8.92 5.10 17.03
N ARG A 101 9.99 5.16 16.26
CA ARG A 101 10.76 6.39 16.05
C ARG A 101 10.58 6.99 14.67
N ASP A 102 9.57 6.54 13.91
CA ASP A 102 9.28 7.18 12.64
C ASP A 102 8.73 8.61 12.87
N ARG A 103 8.66 9.37 11.80
CA ARG A 103 8.41 10.80 11.87
C ARG A 103 7.05 11.17 12.50
N HIS A 104 6.05 10.31 12.37
CA HIS A 104 4.67 10.60 12.80
C HIS A 104 4.18 9.74 13.96
N PHE A 105 4.90 8.66 14.31
CA PHE A 105 4.43 7.73 15.35
C PHE A 105 4.18 8.45 16.69
N PRO A 106 3.07 8.20 17.42
CA PRO A 106 2.04 7.18 17.18
C PRO A 106 0.90 7.60 16.24
N GLY A 107 0.96 8.77 15.66
CA GLY A 107 -0.05 9.25 14.73
C GLY A 107 0.06 8.59 13.36
N PRO A 108 -0.99 8.72 12.53
CA PRO A 108 -0.94 8.24 11.15
C PRO A 108 0.05 9.07 10.34
N ILE A 109 0.51 8.51 9.21
CA ILE A 109 1.53 9.17 8.38
C ILE A 109 1.05 10.50 7.76
N TRP A 110 -0.27 10.73 7.74
CA TRP A 110 -0.86 11.96 7.20
C TRP A 110 -1.08 13.05 8.25
N ALA A 111 -0.75 12.77 9.51
CA ALA A 111 -0.87 13.76 10.59
C ALA A 111 0.34 14.70 10.62
N GLU A 112 0.29 15.70 11.51
CA GLU A 112 1.47 16.53 11.77
C GLU A 112 2.62 15.66 12.31
N PRO A 113 3.85 15.90 11.86
CA PRO A 113 5.01 15.18 12.37
C PRO A 113 5.16 15.36 13.89
N THR A 114 5.47 14.26 14.58
CA THR A 114 5.78 14.29 16.02
C THR A 114 7.28 14.48 16.25
N ARG A 115 8.10 14.30 15.23
CA ARG A 115 9.57 14.45 15.27
C ARG A 115 10.04 15.17 14.02
N ALA A 116 11.03 16.04 14.20
CA ALA A 116 11.66 16.72 13.07
C ALA A 116 12.48 15.74 12.24
N ASP A 117 13.17 14.81 12.91
CA ASP A 117 14.05 13.83 12.30
C ASP A 117 13.65 12.41 12.69
N ALA A 118 13.79 11.48 11.77
CA ALA A 118 13.60 10.07 11.99
C ALA A 118 14.81 9.29 11.50
N PRO A 119 15.12 8.11 12.10
CA PRO A 119 16.20 7.28 11.58
C PRO A 119 15.95 6.90 10.13
N GLN A 120 16.95 7.08 9.28
CA GLN A 120 16.88 6.63 7.90
C GLN A 120 16.92 5.12 7.86
N ARG A 121 16.03 4.51 7.08
CA ARG A 121 15.99 3.08 6.88
C ARG A 121 16.42 2.75 5.45
N PRO A 122 17.14 1.64 5.25
CA PRO A 122 17.55 1.25 3.90
C PRO A 122 16.33 1.00 3.02
N ALA A 123 16.48 1.24 1.73
CA ALA A 123 15.46 0.88 0.76
C ALA A 123 15.21 -0.63 0.82
N PRO A 124 13.95 -1.10 0.73
CA PRO A 124 13.66 -2.52 0.71
C PRO A 124 14.20 -3.16 -0.57
N ASP A 125 14.52 -4.45 -0.48
CA ASP A 125 14.87 -5.23 -1.67
C ASP A 125 13.59 -5.51 -2.46
N ARG A 126 13.42 -4.77 -3.55
CA ARG A 126 12.27 -4.83 -4.43
C ARG A 126 12.04 -6.24 -4.99
N ASP A 127 13.10 -6.91 -5.40
CA ASP A 127 12.97 -8.26 -5.98
C ASP A 127 12.59 -9.29 -4.93
N ALA A 128 13.09 -9.15 -3.71
CA ALA A 128 12.69 -10.01 -2.59
C ALA A 128 11.21 -9.82 -2.24
N LEU A 129 10.72 -8.57 -2.23
CA LEU A 129 9.30 -8.28 -2.01
C LEU A 129 8.44 -8.93 -3.10
N SER A 130 8.79 -8.73 -4.35
CA SER A 130 8.07 -9.28 -5.50
C SER A 130 8.02 -10.80 -5.45
N ALA A 131 9.14 -11.46 -5.20
CA ALA A 131 9.23 -12.91 -5.11
C ALA A 131 8.38 -13.46 -3.95
N ALA A 132 8.39 -12.80 -2.80
CA ALA A 132 7.62 -13.21 -1.63
C ALA A 132 6.11 -13.07 -1.88
N LEU A 133 5.69 -12.02 -2.57
CA LEU A 133 4.28 -11.83 -2.96
C LEU A 133 3.81 -12.91 -3.92
N LYS A 134 4.64 -13.25 -4.91
CA LYS A 134 4.34 -14.34 -5.84
C LYS A 134 4.13 -15.65 -5.12
N ARG A 135 4.98 -15.99 -4.17
CA ARG A 135 4.85 -17.24 -3.40
C ARG A 135 3.54 -17.31 -2.63
N ARG A 136 2.98 -16.18 -2.21
CA ARG A 136 1.73 -16.14 -1.44
C ARG A 136 0.48 -16.05 -2.30
N LEU A 137 0.58 -15.47 -3.48
CA LEU A 137 -0.59 -15.08 -4.28
C LEU A 137 -0.75 -15.89 -5.58
N ASP A 138 0.32 -16.43 -6.12
CA ASP A 138 0.27 -17.23 -7.36
C ASP A 138 -0.11 -18.68 -7.10
#